data_9d1d061766076b6b9d97145c6f0ed7c6
#
_entry.id   9d1d061766076b6b9d97145c6f0ed7c6
#
_cell.length_a   1.000
_cell.length_b   1.000
_cell.length_c   1.000
_cell.angle_alpha   90.00
_cell.angle_beta   90.00
_cell.angle_gamma   90.00
#
_symmetry.space_group_name_H-M   'P 1'
#
loop_
_entity.id
_entity.type
_entity.pdbx_description
1 polymer ?
#
loop_
_entity_poly.entity_id
_entity_poly.type
_entity_poly.pdbx_seq_one_letter_code
_entity_poly.pdbx_strand_id
1 'polypeptide(L)'
;MKNIFIILSLFLLSSALFGQSIPKYESVGQCVIQTMTEKKLTGNEMFEVVKEECERILEKVKGKGKKRQNGVLFFINRNRIVGWYEDGDEEKDGKYVGEIEYRKPNGQGTHTYSNGEIYVGKWKGGSPWIGTKYNKNGKILGKWVNGKFQ
;
A
#
# COMPACT_ATOMS: atom_id res chain seq x y z
N MET A 1 24.27 -21.34 20.84
CA MET A 1 24.59 -20.32 19.81
C MET A 1 24.68 -20.86 18.39
N LYS A 2 25.18 -22.08 18.12
CA LYS A 2 25.27 -22.65 16.76
C LYS A 2 23.89 -22.91 16.09
N ASN A 3 22.86 -23.21 16.86
CA ASN A 3 21.53 -23.58 16.31
C ASN A 3 20.70 -22.38 15.85
N ILE A 4 20.96 -21.17 16.34
CA ILE A 4 20.25 -19.94 15.92
C ILE A 4 20.60 -19.55 14.49
N PHE A 5 21.87 -19.72 14.08
CA PHE A 5 22.31 -19.44 12.72
C PHE A 5 21.72 -20.40 11.68
N ILE A 6 21.53 -21.66 12.04
CA ILE A 6 20.91 -22.67 11.15
C ILE A 6 19.42 -22.35 10.91
N ILE A 7 18.72 -21.84 11.92
CA ILE A 7 17.31 -21.48 11.80
C ILE A 7 17.14 -20.22 10.93
N LEU A 8 17.98 -19.19 11.13
CA LEU A 8 17.97 -18.01 10.26
C LEU A 8 18.27 -18.36 8.80
N SER A 9 19.21 -19.27 8.53
CA SER A 9 19.53 -19.70 7.17
C SER A 9 18.42 -20.49 6.50
N LEU A 10 17.67 -21.29 7.27
CA LEU A 10 16.50 -22.03 6.76
C LEU A 10 15.31 -21.11 6.39
N PHE A 11 15.16 -19.98 7.10
CA PHE A 11 14.15 -18.98 6.76
C PHE A 11 14.53 -18.13 5.53
N LEU A 12 15.83 -17.85 5.34
CA LEU A 12 16.33 -17.07 4.21
C LEU A 12 16.34 -17.86 2.88
N LEU A 13 16.50 -19.19 2.94
CA LEU A 13 16.48 -20.05 1.75
C LEU A 13 15.06 -20.32 1.20
N SER A 14 14.01 -20.14 2.00
CA SER A 14 12.64 -20.35 1.55
C SER A 14 12.04 -19.16 0.77
N SER A 15 12.70 -18.00 0.83
CA SER A 15 12.25 -16.79 0.10
C SER A 15 12.79 -16.66 -1.32
N ALA A 16 13.71 -17.54 -1.74
CA ALA A 16 14.41 -17.44 -3.01
C ALA A 16 13.91 -18.40 -4.11
N LEU A 17 12.98 -19.29 -3.82
CA LEU A 17 12.47 -20.26 -4.78
C LEU A 17 10.95 -20.20 -4.90
N PHE A 18 10.53 -19.73 -6.06
CA PHE A 18 9.19 -19.74 -6.65
C PHE A 18 8.14 -18.78 -6.09
N GLY A 19 7.41 -18.14 -7.01
CA GLY A 19 6.20 -17.35 -6.83
C GLY A 19 5.05 -18.09 -6.15
N GLN A 20 5.32 -18.62 -4.95
CA GLN A 20 4.30 -19.14 -4.07
C GLN A 20 3.57 -17.96 -3.43
N SER A 21 2.27 -17.95 -3.61
CA SER A 21 1.35 -17.09 -2.87
C SER A 21 1.73 -17.12 -1.38
N ILE A 22 1.91 -15.95 -0.79
CA ILE A 22 2.13 -15.80 0.65
C ILE A 22 1.01 -16.59 1.36
N PRO A 23 1.33 -17.54 2.24
CA PRO A 23 0.31 -18.30 2.96
C PRO A 23 -0.63 -17.32 3.67
N LYS A 24 -1.93 -17.50 3.47
CA LYS A 24 -2.95 -16.65 4.06
C LYS A 24 -3.17 -17.08 5.51
N TYR A 25 -2.28 -16.63 6.41
CA TYR A 25 -2.50 -16.81 7.83
C TYR A 25 -3.45 -15.73 8.35
N GLU A 26 -4.46 -16.12 9.07
CA GLU A 26 -5.43 -15.21 9.69
C GLU A 26 -4.97 -14.74 11.08
N SER A 27 -4.07 -15.48 11.71
CA SER A 27 -3.54 -15.16 13.05
C SER A 27 -2.11 -15.65 13.23
N VAL A 28 -1.43 -15.07 14.24
CA VAL A 28 -0.11 -15.53 14.71
C VAL A 28 -0.15 -17.01 15.09
N GLY A 29 -1.22 -17.43 15.80
CA GLY A 29 -1.37 -18.81 16.23
C GLY A 29 -1.41 -19.81 15.08
N GLN A 30 -2.16 -19.53 14.02
CA GLN A 30 -2.17 -20.37 12.81
C GLN A 30 -0.81 -20.45 12.14
N CYS A 31 -0.11 -19.32 12.00
CA CYS A 31 1.23 -19.27 11.44
C CYS A 31 2.20 -20.12 12.26
N VAL A 32 2.20 -19.99 13.58
CA VAL A 32 3.08 -20.75 14.48
C VAL A 32 2.80 -22.26 14.39
N ILE A 33 1.53 -22.66 14.51
CA ILE A 33 1.15 -24.09 14.48
C ILE A 33 1.58 -24.70 13.15
N GLN A 34 1.25 -24.06 12.03
CA GLN A 34 1.59 -24.56 10.71
C GLN A 34 3.09 -24.66 10.50
N THR A 35 3.85 -23.62 10.87
CA THR A 35 5.30 -23.58 10.71
C THR A 35 5.98 -24.66 11.57
N MET A 36 5.56 -24.83 12.81
CA MET A 36 6.11 -25.85 13.68
C MET A 36 5.79 -27.27 13.20
N THR A 37 4.57 -27.49 12.72
CA THR A 37 4.12 -28.78 12.19
C THR A 37 4.86 -29.13 10.89
N GLU A 38 4.92 -28.25 9.92
CA GLU A 38 5.57 -28.48 8.62
C GLU A 38 7.07 -28.73 8.75
N LYS A 39 7.72 -28.00 9.69
CA LYS A 39 9.17 -28.11 9.92
C LYS A 39 9.54 -29.09 11.02
N LYS A 40 8.57 -29.78 11.62
CA LYS A 40 8.77 -30.73 12.74
C LYS A 40 9.58 -30.11 13.89
N LEU A 41 9.28 -28.86 14.23
CA LEU A 41 9.95 -28.12 15.30
C LEU A 41 9.24 -28.38 16.63
N THR A 42 10.03 -28.54 17.69
CA THR A 42 9.52 -28.77 19.04
C THR A 42 10.33 -27.97 20.07
N GLY A 43 9.74 -27.75 21.26
CA GLY A 43 10.41 -27.06 22.35
C GLY A 43 10.03 -25.59 22.51
N ASN A 44 10.05 -25.11 23.76
CA ASN A 44 9.59 -23.77 24.12
C ASN A 44 10.44 -22.66 23.50
N GLU A 45 11.77 -22.83 23.47
CA GLU A 45 12.68 -21.85 22.85
C GLU A 45 12.39 -21.69 21.34
N MET A 46 12.10 -22.80 20.67
CA MET A 46 11.76 -22.80 19.26
C MET A 46 10.40 -22.16 19.00
N PHE A 47 9.44 -22.39 19.90
CA PHE A 47 8.12 -21.78 19.83
C PHE A 47 8.20 -20.25 19.87
N GLU A 48 8.97 -19.66 20.78
CA GLU A 48 9.11 -18.20 20.88
C GLU A 48 9.77 -17.60 19.62
N VAL A 49 10.81 -18.24 19.08
CA VAL A 49 11.47 -17.79 17.83
C VAL A 49 10.50 -17.83 16.64
N VAL A 50 9.73 -18.91 16.51
CA VAL A 50 8.73 -19.03 15.43
C VAL A 50 7.59 -18.02 15.61
N LYS A 51 7.18 -17.76 16.83
CA LYS A 51 6.14 -16.77 17.16
C LYS A 51 6.56 -15.37 16.76
N GLU A 52 7.75 -14.92 17.14
CA GLU A 52 8.30 -13.62 16.74
C GLU A 52 8.36 -13.46 15.22
N GLU A 53 8.79 -14.49 14.50
CA GLU A 53 8.83 -14.44 13.04
C GLU A 53 7.42 -14.40 12.43
N CYS A 54 6.48 -15.15 12.98
CA CYS A 54 5.09 -15.12 12.55
C CYS A 54 4.43 -13.76 12.81
N GLU A 55 4.69 -13.13 13.94
CA GLU A 55 4.25 -11.77 14.24
C GLU A 55 4.79 -10.79 13.21
N ARG A 56 6.09 -10.86 12.92
CA ARG A 56 6.75 -10.01 11.93
C ARG A 56 6.20 -10.19 10.51
N ILE A 57 5.90 -11.44 10.12
CA ILE A 57 5.28 -11.75 8.82
C ILE A 57 3.86 -11.18 8.76
N LEU A 58 3.06 -11.38 9.81
CA LEU A 58 1.70 -10.88 9.87
C LEU A 58 1.62 -9.36 9.93
N GLU A 59 2.55 -8.70 10.61
CA GLU A 59 2.67 -7.25 10.56
C GLU A 59 3.05 -6.75 9.16
N LYS A 60 3.96 -7.43 8.46
CA LYS A 60 4.26 -7.13 7.06
C LYS A 60 3.07 -7.37 6.14
N VAL A 61 2.29 -8.41 6.39
CA VAL A 61 1.07 -8.71 5.61
C VAL A 61 -0.04 -7.73 5.96
N LYS A 62 -0.23 -7.40 7.24
CA LYS A 62 -1.16 -6.35 7.71
C LYS A 62 -0.69 -4.96 7.32
N GLY A 63 0.62 -4.70 7.34
CA GLY A 63 1.24 -3.45 6.87
C GLY A 63 1.22 -3.31 5.34
N LYS A 64 0.94 -4.38 4.57
CA LYS A 64 0.53 -4.28 3.17
C LYS A 64 -0.92 -3.80 3.01
N GLY A 65 -1.75 -3.93 4.05
CA GLY A 65 -2.96 -3.15 4.26
C GLY A 65 -2.61 -1.84 4.96
N LYS A 66 -1.63 -1.07 4.42
CA LYS A 66 -1.21 0.18 5.03
C LYS A 66 -2.45 1.05 5.19
N LYS A 67 -2.84 1.26 6.45
CA LYS A 67 -3.94 2.14 6.84
C LYS A 67 -3.88 3.39 5.98
N ARG A 68 -4.97 3.73 5.29
CA ARG A 68 -5.07 4.98 4.56
C ARG A 68 -4.63 6.11 5.46
N GLN A 69 -3.69 6.89 5.02
CA GLN A 69 -3.20 8.06 5.75
C GLN A 69 -3.45 9.29 4.91
N ASN A 70 -3.77 10.39 5.53
CA ASN A 70 -3.87 11.66 4.84
C ASN A 70 -2.48 12.17 4.50
N GLY A 71 -2.34 12.73 3.32
CA GLY A 71 -1.08 13.27 2.84
C GLY A 71 -1.23 14.10 1.58
N VAL A 72 -0.09 14.49 1.05
CA VAL A 72 0.03 15.28 -0.18
C VAL A 72 0.81 14.47 -1.20
N LEU A 73 0.34 14.46 -2.45
CA LEU A 73 1.04 13.90 -3.60
C LEU A 73 0.95 14.88 -4.78
N PHE A 74 1.92 14.79 -5.67
CA PHE A 74 1.96 15.57 -6.90
C PHE A 74 1.84 14.63 -8.10
N PHE A 75 1.01 15.01 -9.08
CA PHE A 75 0.90 14.27 -10.33
C PHE A 75 1.86 14.86 -11.35
N ILE A 76 2.97 14.20 -11.53
CA ILE A 76 4.00 14.61 -12.52
C ILE A 76 3.67 13.94 -13.86
N ASN A 77 3.61 14.75 -14.92
CA ASN A 77 3.44 14.27 -16.29
C ASN A 77 4.37 15.09 -17.22
N ARG A 78 5.66 14.86 -17.13
CA ARG A 78 6.68 15.57 -17.93
C ARG A 78 7.95 14.73 -18.06
N ASN A 79 8.70 14.97 -19.13
CA ASN A 79 10.02 14.34 -19.35
C ASN A 79 10.00 12.80 -19.30
N ARG A 80 8.94 12.15 -19.81
CA ARG A 80 8.71 10.69 -19.77
C ARG A 80 8.47 10.14 -18.36
N ILE A 81 8.29 11.02 -17.37
CA ILE A 81 7.90 10.66 -16.01
C ILE A 81 6.40 10.89 -15.88
N VAL A 82 5.65 9.85 -15.58
CA VAL A 82 4.20 9.93 -15.34
C VAL A 82 3.87 9.18 -14.07
N GLY A 83 3.27 9.86 -13.08
CA GLY A 83 2.88 9.21 -11.84
C GLY A 83 2.64 10.16 -10.67
N TRP A 84 2.41 9.54 -9.51
CA TRP A 84 2.22 10.21 -8.23
C TRP A 84 3.52 10.19 -7.43
N TYR A 85 3.93 11.33 -6.92
CA TYR A 85 5.17 11.54 -6.17
C TYR A 85 4.91 12.35 -4.90
N GLU A 86 5.74 12.17 -3.89
CA GLU A 86 5.66 12.92 -2.62
C GLU A 86 6.21 14.34 -2.76
N ASP A 87 7.12 14.55 -3.71
CA ASP A 87 7.71 15.83 -4.04
C ASP A 87 7.28 16.30 -5.44
N GLY A 88 6.99 17.58 -5.59
CA GLY A 88 6.60 18.20 -6.85
C GLY A 88 6.52 19.72 -6.77
N ASP A 89 6.28 20.36 -7.91
CA ASP A 89 6.15 21.79 -8.07
C ASP A 89 4.68 22.17 -8.18
N GLU A 90 4.15 22.90 -7.20
CA GLU A 90 2.71 23.27 -7.13
C GLU A 90 2.23 24.05 -8.36
N GLU A 91 3.12 24.80 -9.03
CA GLU A 91 2.75 25.58 -10.20
C GLU A 91 2.73 24.77 -11.49
N LYS A 92 3.53 23.68 -11.57
CA LYS A 92 3.70 22.87 -12.78
C LYS A 92 3.02 21.52 -12.71
N ASP A 93 2.96 20.97 -11.51
CA ASP A 93 2.42 19.63 -11.26
C ASP A 93 1.05 19.74 -10.60
N GLY A 94 0.18 18.78 -10.82
CA GLY A 94 -1.09 18.76 -10.11
C GLY A 94 -0.90 18.29 -8.67
N LYS A 95 -1.49 19.01 -7.69
CA LYS A 95 -1.39 18.71 -6.26
C LYS A 95 -2.62 17.98 -5.75
N TYR A 96 -2.41 16.84 -5.15
CA TYR A 96 -3.43 16.07 -4.44
C TYR A 96 -3.27 16.22 -2.93
N VAL A 97 -4.40 16.36 -2.23
CA VAL A 97 -4.47 16.35 -0.77
C VAL A 97 -5.61 15.42 -0.36
N GLY A 98 -5.33 14.40 0.41
CA GLY A 98 -6.35 13.43 0.82
C GLY A 98 -5.79 12.09 1.27
N GLU A 99 -6.64 11.06 1.23
CA GLU A 99 -6.28 9.70 1.63
C GLU A 99 -5.35 9.05 0.61
N ILE A 100 -4.24 8.50 1.10
CA ILE A 100 -3.19 7.84 0.31
C ILE A 100 -3.06 6.39 0.75
N GLU A 101 -2.94 5.50 -0.22
CA GLU A 101 -2.64 4.10 -0.01
C GLU A 101 -1.68 3.63 -1.11
N TYR A 102 -0.61 2.91 -0.74
CA TYR A 102 0.43 2.46 -1.68
C TYR A 102 0.99 3.60 -2.56
N ARG A 103 1.24 4.78 -1.94
CA ARG A 103 1.77 5.98 -2.62
C ARG A 103 0.89 6.47 -3.78
N LYS A 104 -0.41 6.24 -3.70
CA LYS A 104 -1.41 6.70 -4.69
C LYS A 104 -2.63 7.25 -3.98
N PRO A 105 -3.32 8.24 -4.56
CA PRO A 105 -4.64 8.64 -4.12
C PRO A 105 -5.59 7.45 -4.01
N ASN A 106 -6.18 7.23 -2.82
CA ASN A 106 -7.11 6.13 -2.60
C ASN A 106 -8.02 6.42 -1.40
N GLY A 107 -9.25 6.78 -1.63
CA GLY A 107 -10.22 7.26 -0.65
C GLY A 107 -10.66 8.66 -0.95
N GLN A 108 -10.97 9.48 0.04
CA GLN A 108 -11.40 10.87 -0.16
C GLN A 108 -10.20 11.80 -0.40
N GLY A 109 -10.37 12.73 -1.34
CA GLY A 109 -9.32 13.72 -1.59
C GLY A 109 -9.68 14.75 -2.64
N THR A 110 -8.85 15.78 -2.68
CA THR A 110 -8.94 16.91 -3.61
C THR A 110 -7.68 16.94 -4.47
N HIS A 111 -7.83 17.07 -5.76
CA HIS A 111 -6.73 17.28 -6.69
C HIS A 111 -6.90 18.62 -7.39
N THR A 112 -5.93 19.49 -7.24
CA THR A 112 -5.80 20.74 -7.99
C THR A 112 -4.86 20.51 -9.15
N TYR A 113 -5.35 20.66 -10.36
CA TYR A 113 -4.58 20.54 -11.59
C TYR A 113 -3.73 21.80 -11.80
N SER A 114 -2.63 21.70 -12.54
CA SER A 114 -1.77 22.85 -12.89
C SER A 114 -2.47 23.95 -13.68
N ASN A 115 -3.60 23.66 -14.35
CA ASN A 115 -4.44 24.64 -15.04
C ASN A 115 -5.48 25.31 -14.11
N GLY A 116 -5.46 25.01 -12.81
CA GLY A 116 -6.37 25.55 -11.80
C GLY A 116 -7.74 24.86 -11.72
N GLU A 117 -8.00 23.81 -12.48
CA GLU A 117 -9.17 22.96 -12.29
C GLU A 117 -9.05 22.16 -11.00
N ILE A 118 -10.17 21.77 -10.40
CA ILE A 118 -10.19 21.03 -9.13
C ILE A 118 -11.10 19.82 -9.26
N TYR A 119 -10.64 18.68 -8.81
CA TYR A 119 -11.49 17.52 -8.59
C TYR A 119 -11.61 17.23 -7.10
N VAL A 120 -12.85 17.05 -6.64
CA VAL A 120 -13.17 16.69 -5.25
C VAL A 120 -13.99 15.42 -5.24
N GLY A 121 -13.54 14.40 -4.51
CA GLY A 121 -14.27 13.14 -4.42
C GLY A 121 -13.45 11.94 -4.00
N LYS A 122 -14.00 10.77 -4.29
CA LYS A 122 -13.35 9.48 -4.04
C LYS A 122 -12.35 9.14 -5.14
N TRP A 123 -11.25 8.58 -4.71
CA TRP A 123 -10.15 8.08 -5.53
C TRP A 123 -10.02 6.57 -5.39
N LYS A 124 -9.56 5.91 -6.43
CA LYS A 124 -9.27 4.49 -6.43
C LYS A 124 -8.00 4.22 -7.24
N GLY A 125 -6.94 3.75 -6.54
CA GLY A 125 -5.68 3.36 -7.17
C GLY A 125 -4.98 4.47 -7.98
N GLY A 126 -5.12 5.73 -7.56
CA GLY A 126 -4.53 6.90 -8.23
C GLY A 126 -5.42 7.58 -9.28
N SER A 127 -6.67 7.11 -9.45
CA SER A 127 -7.61 7.66 -10.44
C SER A 127 -8.88 8.18 -9.78
N PRO A 128 -9.50 9.26 -10.31
CA PRO A 128 -10.82 9.72 -9.90
C PRO A 128 -11.85 8.61 -10.03
N TRP A 129 -12.70 8.43 -9.00
CA TRP A 129 -13.68 7.36 -9.00
C TRP A 129 -15.13 7.86 -8.93
N ILE A 130 -15.46 8.61 -7.89
CA ILE A 130 -16.79 9.25 -7.72
C ILE A 130 -16.56 10.65 -7.17
N GLY A 131 -16.97 11.69 -7.90
CA GLY A 131 -16.78 13.07 -7.47
C GLY A 131 -17.10 14.09 -8.54
N THR A 132 -16.77 15.34 -8.27
CA THR A 132 -17.11 16.47 -9.15
C THR A 132 -15.83 17.21 -9.54
N LYS A 133 -15.75 17.58 -10.80
CA LYS A 133 -14.70 18.42 -11.37
C LYS A 133 -15.20 19.85 -11.57
N TYR A 134 -14.40 20.81 -11.15
CA TYR A 134 -14.70 22.23 -11.24
C TYR A 134 -13.62 22.94 -12.04
N ASN A 135 -13.99 24.03 -12.71
CA ASN A 135 -13.00 24.95 -13.26
C ASN A 135 -12.44 25.87 -12.16
N LYS A 136 -11.42 26.67 -12.50
CA LYS A 136 -10.78 27.63 -11.58
C LYS A 136 -11.73 28.67 -10.95
N ASN A 137 -12.91 28.87 -11.54
CA ASN A 137 -13.94 29.81 -11.06
C ASN A 137 -15.04 29.10 -10.25
N GLY A 138 -14.87 27.80 -9.92
CA GLY A 138 -15.81 27.01 -9.14
C GLY A 138 -17.03 26.47 -9.92
N LYS A 139 -17.11 26.69 -11.25
CA LYS A 139 -18.18 26.14 -12.08
C LYS A 139 -17.94 24.64 -12.31
N ILE A 140 -18.98 23.84 -12.18
CA ILE A 140 -18.94 22.39 -12.45
C ILE A 140 -18.66 22.17 -13.94
N LEU A 141 -17.66 21.34 -14.21
CA LEU A 141 -17.28 20.87 -15.55
C LEU A 141 -17.87 19.50 -15.86
N GLY A 142 -18.11 18.68 -14.85
CA GLY A 142 -18.65 17.35 -14.98
C GLY A 142 -18.46 16.54 -13.70
N LYS A 143 -18.89 15.28 -13.75
CA LYS A 143 -18.81 14.35 -12.63
C LYS A 143 -18.12 13.05 -13.04
N TRP A 144 -17.45 12.45 -12.07
CA TRP A 144 -16.96 11.11 -12.21
C TRP A 144 -17.92 10.14 -11.52
N VAL A 145 -18.33 9.09 -12.23
CA VAL A 145 -19.19 8.03 -11.71
C VAL A 145 -18.56 6.69 -12.05
N ASN A 146 -18.13 5.95 -11.02
CA ASN A 146 -17.46 4.66 -11.18
C ASN A 146 -16.25 4.70 -12.15
N GLY A 147 -15.43 5.76 -12.05
CA GLY A 147 -14.24 5.94 -12.85
C GLY A 147 -14.46 6.45 -14.28
N LYS A 148 -15.69 6.81 -14.63
CA LYS A 148 -16.05 7.41 -15.95
C LYS A 148 -16.47 8.87 -15.77
N PHE A 149 -15.92 9.76 -16.61
CA PHE A 149 -16.30 11.16 -16.66
C PHE A 149 -17.60 11.34 -17.48
N GLN A 150 -18.51 12.14 -16.94
CA GLN A 150 -19.83 12.46 -17.51
C GLN A 150 -20.05 13.98 -17.52
#